data_2880bac9306b6ba09731931f42e93e63
#
_entry.id   2880bac9306b6ba09731931f42e93e63
#
_cell.length_a   1.000
_cell.length_b   1.000
_cell.length_c   1.000
_cell.angle_alpha   90.00
_cell.angle_beta   90.00
_cell.angle_gamma   90.00
#
_symmetry.space_group_name_H-M   'P 1'
#
loop_
_entity.id
_entity.type
_entity.pdbx_description
1 polymer ?
#
loop_
_entity_poly.entity_id
_entity_poly.type
_entity_poly.pdbx_seq_one_letter_code
_entity_poly.pdbx_strand_id
1 'polypeptide(L)'
;MKISTKGRYALRMMLDLATHQGDGYVALKDIAQRQEISKKYLEQIVPTLGKSNILRTTRGYQGGYRLARAPQDYTVGEILRLTEGGLAPVACLDQHPIPCPRCGECATLPMWEGLERVICNYLDGITLQDLLEQQTARAANDYVI
;
A
#
# COMPACT_ATOMS: atom_id res chain seq x y z
N MET A 1 6.23 -10.92 -11.71
CA MET A 1 5.70 -9.93 -10.77
C MET A 1 5.66 -10.50 -9.36
N LYS A 2 6.11 -9.74 -8.39
CA LYS A 2 6.08 -10.14 -6.99
C LYS A 2 6.01 -8.88 -6.13
N ILE A 3 5.00 -8.77 -5.29
CA ILE A 3 4.89 -7.64 -4.34
C ILE A 3 5.95 -7.82 -3.25
N SER A 4 6.74 -6.79 -3.03
CA SER A 4 7.84 -6.79 -2.06
C SER A 4 7.34 -6.83 -0.61
N THR A 5 8.24 -7.17 0.29
CA THR A 5 7.99 -7.04 1.73
C THR A 5 7.68 -5.58 2.11
N LYS A 6 8.35 -4.62 1.47
CA LYS A 6 8.11 -3.19 1.67
C LYS A 6 6.65 -2.82 1.36
N GLY A 7 6.12 -3.28 0.23
CA GLY A 7 4.73 -3.03 -0.15
C GLY A 7 3.72 -3.65 0.82
N ARG A 8 3.95 -4.91 1.19
CA ARG A 8 3.10 -5.62 2.16
C ARG A 8 3.11 -4.95 3.53
N TYR A 9 4.26 -4.53 4.01
CA TYR A 9 4.39 -3.87 5.31
C TYR A 9 3.83 -2.45 5.30
N ALA A 10 3.94 -1.74 4.17
CA ALA A 10 3.30 -0.43 4.02
C ALA A 10 1.78 -0.54 4.19
N LEU A 11 1.14 -1.53 3.59
CA LEU A 11 -0.29 -1.76 3.77
C LEU A 11 -0.63 -2.09 5.23
N ARG A 12 0.15 -2.93 5.90
CA ARG A 12 -0.06 -3.25 7.32
C ARG A 12 0.08 -2.02 8.20
N MET A 13 1.07 -1.17 7.93
CA MET A 13 1.26 0.10 8.63
C MET A 13 0.06 1.04 8.43
N MET A 14 -0.41 1.18 7.21
CA MET A 14 -1.55 2.03 6.90
C MET A 14 -2.83 1.57 7.61
N LEU A 15 -3.06 0.26 7.66
CA LEU A 15 -4.18 -0.33 8.40
C LEU A 15 -4.07 -0.12 9.90
N ASP A 16 -2.88 -0.26 10.45
CA ASP A 16 -2.61 0.00 11.87
C ASP A 16 -2.93 1.45 12.24
N LEU A 17 -2.49 2.40 11.43
CA LEU A 17 -2.80 3.81 11.61
C LEU A 17 -4.32 4.06 11.55
N ALA A 18 -5.00 3.51 10.56
CA ALA A 18 -6.44 3.66 10.41
C ALA A 18 -7.19 3.14 11.64
N THR A 19 -6.70 2.05 12.25
CA THR A 19 -7.31 1.42 13.42
C THR A 19 -7.04 2.19 14.72
N HIS A 20 -5.85 2.75 14.90
CA HIS A 20 -5.38 3.23 16.20
C HIS A 20 -5.17 4.74 16.32
N GLN A 21 -5.24 5.51 15.22
CA GLN A 21 -4.93 6.93 15.28
C GLN A 21 -5.97 7.77 16.04
N GLY A 22 -7.25 7.40 16.02
CA GLY A 22 -8.30 8.25 16.60
C GLY A 22 -8.20 9.68 16.08
N ASP A 23 -8.13 10.65 16.98
CA ASP A 23 -7.93 12.08 16.65
C ASP A 23 -6.46 12.50 16.77
N GLY A 24 -5.56 11.58 17.05
CA GLY A 24 -4.15 11.86 17.31
C GLY A 24 -3.19 11.21 16.33
N TYR A 25 -1.97 11.08 16.81
CA TYR A 25 -0.85 10.49 16.08
C TYR A 25 -0.41 9.19 16.74
N VAL A 26 0.08 8.25 15.97
CA VAL A 26 0.56 6.95 16.45
C VAL A 26 2.07 6.91 16.35
N ALA A 27 2.74 6.59 17.45
CA ALA A 27 4.19 6.44 17.48
C ALA A 27 4.63 5.22 16.67
N LEU A 28 5.73 5.37 15.93
CA LEU A 28 6.24 4.29 15.08
C LEU A 28 6.59 3.03 15.88
N LYS A 29 7.09 3.18 17.10
CA LYS A 29 7.40 2.07 18.01
C LYS A 29 6.17 1.22 18.33
N ASP A 30 4.99 1.84 18.45
CA ASP A 30 3.76 1.15 18.78
C ASP A 30 3.25 0.34 17.58
N ILE A 31 3.39 0.90 16.38
CA ILE A 31 3.10 0.17 15.12
C ILE A 31 4.03 -1.03 14.98
N ALA A 32 5.33 -0.80 15.20
CA ALA A 32 6.35 -1.86 15.13
C ALA A 32 6.01 -3.03 16.06
N GLN A 33 5.60 -2.71 17.28
CA GLN A 33 5.26 -3.72 18.28
C GLN A 33 3.99 -4.50 17.90
N ARG A 34 2.90 -3.81 17.51
CA ARG A 34 1.66 -4.47 17.15
C ARG A 34 1.78 -5.32 15.89
N GLN A 35 2.53 -4.83 14.90
CA GLN A 35 2.69 -5.48 13.60
C GLN A 35 3.83 -6.49 13.56
N GLU A 36 4.64 -6.57 14.62
CA GLU A 36 5.84 -7.41 14.68
C GLU A 36 6.78 -7.14 13.50
N ILE A 37 6.97 -5.84 13.19
CA ILE A 37 7.87 -5.34 12.17
C ILE A 37 8.94 -4.52 12.86
N SER A 38 10.21 -4.64 12.47
CA SER A 38 11.26 -3.83 13.08
C SER A 38 10.99 -2.33 12.85
N LYS A 39 11.20 -1.52 13.88
CA LYS A 39 11.08 -0.07 13.79
C LYS A 39 11.98 0.49 12.70
N LYS A 40 13.19 -0.02 12.59
CA LYS A 40 14.17 0.37 11.56
C LYS A 40 13.63 0.12 10.15
N TYR A 41 12.92 -0.97 9.93
CA TYR A 41 12.32 -1.25 8.63
C TYR A 41 11.17 -0.29 8.32
N LEU A 42 10.33 0.01 9.30
CA LEU A 42 9.26 1.02 9.15
C LEU A 42 9.83 2.40 8.84
N GLU A 43 10.97 2.76 9.45
CA GLU A 43 11.68 4.01 9.15
C GLU A 43 12.13 4.11 7.68
N GLN A 44 12.30 2.99 6.99
CA GLN A 44 12.60 2.97 5.56
C GLN A 44 11.34 3.13 4.69
N ILE A 45 10.19 2.73 5.19
CA ILE A 45 8.90 2.84 4.48
C ILE A 45 8.35 4.25 4.55
N VAL A 46 8.43 4.88 5.71
CA VAL A 46 7.83 6.18 6.01
C VAL A 46 8.19 7.28 4.99
N PRO A 47 9.48 7.45 4.58
CA PRO A 47 9.80 8.49 3.61
C PRO A 47 9.09 8.33 2.27
N THR A 48 8.87 7.09 1.84
CA THR A 48 8.17 6.80 0.58
C THR A 48 6.70 7.24 0.66
N LEU A 49 6.03 6.95 1.78
CA LEU A 49 4.65 7.33 2.00
C LEU A 49 4.49 8.83 2.26
N GLY A 50 5.43 9.43 2.99
CA GLY A 50 5.39 10.85 3.33
C GLY A 50 5.53 11.79 2.14
N LYS A 51 6.34 11.41 1.13
CA LYS A 51 6.57 12.21 -0.09
C LYS A 51 5.30 12.45 -0.91
N SER A 52 4.33 11.56 -0.82
CA SER A 52 3.10 11.61 -1.63
C SER A 52 1.90 12.17 -0.84
N ASN A 53 2.16 12.82 0.27
CA ASN A 53 1.13 13.41 1.13
C ASN A 53 0.09 12.37 1.61
N ILE A 54 0.54 11.14 1.78
CA ILE A 54 -0.26 10.01 2.26
C ILE A 54 -0.36 10.03 3.79
N LEU A 55 0.70 10.49 4.46
CA LEU A 55 0.81 10.55 5.90
C LEU A 55 1.02 11.97 6.38
N ARG A 56 0.48 12.28 7.55
CA ARG A 56 0.85 13.45 8.34
C ARG A 56 1.78 13.00 9.45
N THR A 57 2.74 13.87 9.78
CA THR A 57 3.75 13.61 10.80
C THR A 57 3.79 14.76 11.79
N THR A 58 3.96 14.44 13.06
CA THR A 58 4.30 15.44 14.08
C THR A 58 5.52 14.98 14.86
N ARG A 59 6.35 15.93 15.28
CA ARG A 59 7.56 15.67 16.05
C ARG A 59 7.31 15.92 17.54
N GLY A 60 8.18 15.38 18.39
CA GLY A 60 8.17 15.61 19.83
C GLY A 60 7.73 14.39 20.62
N TYR A 61 7.49 14.58 21.92
CA TYR A 61 7.19 13.51 22.87
C TYR A 61 5.94 12.70 22.50
N GLN A 62 4.91 13.37 22.00
CA GLN A 62 3.68 12.73 21.51
C GLN A 62 3.65 12.66 19.97
N GLY A 63 4.83 12.68 19.35
CA GLY A 63 4.97 12.63 17.92
C GLY A 63 4.66 11.26 17.34
N GLY A 64 4.40 11.24 16.05
CA GLY A 64 4.10 10.04 15.32
C GLY A 64 3.50 10.32 13.96
N TYR A 65 2.69 9.40 13.51
CA TYR A 65 2.10 9.42 12.17
C TYR A 65 0.59 9.26 12.25
N ARG A 66 -0.09 9.80 11.26
CA ARG A 66 -1.51 9.57 11.02
C ARG A 66 -1.81 9.64 9.53
N LEU A 67 -2.95 9.12 9.14
CA LEU A 67 -3.43 9.23 7.77
C LEU A 67 -3.76 10.69 7.45
N ALA A 68 -3.40 11.14 6.24
CA ALA A 68 -3.73 12.47 5.76
C ALA A 68 -5.18 12.58 5.27
N ARG A 69 -5.77 11.45 4.90
CA ARG A 69 -7.13 11.33 4.36
C ARG A 69 -7.91 10.24 5.11
N ALA A 70 -9.22 10.17 4.90
CA ALA A 70 -10.04 9.09 5.43
C ALA A 70 -9.67 7.73 4.76
N PRO A 71 -9.83 6.60 5.46
CA PRO A 71 -9.45 5.29 4.91
C PRO A 71 -10.12 4.93 3.58
N GLN A 72 -11.34 5.38 3.33
CA GLN A 72 -12.04 5.15 2.06
C GLN A 72 -11.42 5.91 0.88
N ASP A 73 -10.59 6.91 1.14
CA ASP A 73 -9.94 7.72 0.11
C ASP A 73 -8.58 7.19 -0.33
N TYR A 74 -8.16 6.04 0.20
CA TYR A 74 -6.94 5.35 -0.22
C TYR A 74 -7.30 4.06 -0.92
N THR A 75 -6.69 3.80 -2.06
CA THR A 75 -6.75 2.48 -2.68
C THR A 75 -5.49 1.66 -2.39
N VAL A 76 -5.61 0.35 -2.40
CA VAL A 76 -4.46 -0.56 -2.31
C VAL A 76 -3.49 -0.31 -3.45
N GLY A 77 -4.02 -0.07 -4.67
CA GLY A 77 -3.22 0.22 -5.84
C GLY A 77 -2.36 1.47 -5.68
N GLU A 78 -2.92 2.56 -5.12
CA GLU A 78 -2.16 3.79 -4.83
C GLU A 78 -0.97 3.51 -3.92
N ILE A 79 -1.17 2.82 -2.81
CA ILE A 79 -0.12 2.53 -1.83
C ILE A 79 0.95 1.63 -2.44
N LEU A 80 0.56 0.60 -3.18
CA LEU A 80 1.52 -0.32 -3.79
C LEU A 80 2.33 0.34 -4.90
N ARG A 81 1.74 1.23 -5.71
CA ARG A 81 2.52 1.99 -6.71
C ARG A 81 3.62 2.83 -6.08
N LEU A 82 3.36 3.43 -4.93
CA LEU A 82 4.36 4.22 -4.22
C LEU A 82 5.53 3.38 -3.71
N THR A 83 5.25 2.18 -3.22
CA THR A 83 6.27 1.31 -2.64
C THR A 83 7.00 0.45 -3.66
N GLU A 84 6.32 0.04 -4.73
CA GLU A 84 6.89 -0.83 -5.77
C GLU A 84 7.47 -0.04 -6.97
N GLY A 85 7.11 1.24 -7.11
CA GLY A 85 7.48 2.05 -8.26
C GLY A 85 6.59 1.81 -9.48
N GLY A 86 5.67 0.87 -9.42
CA GLY A 86 4.73 0.51 -10.48
C GLY A 86 4.13 -0.86 -10.23
N LEU A 87 3.13 -1.22 -11.04
CA LEU A 87 2.42 -2.50 -10.93
C LEU A 87 2.46 -3.31 -12.23
N ALA A 88 3.37 -2.96 -13.13
CA ALA A 88 3.51 -3.66 -14.39
C ALA A 88 3.96 -5.13 -14.17
N PRO A 89 3.30 -6.10 -14.81
CA PRO A 89 3.68 -7.51 -14.66
C PRO A 89 4.96 -7.88 -15.39
N VAL A 90 5.37 -7.06 -16.38
CA VAL A 90 6.57 -7.26 -17.20
C VAL A 90 7.30 -5.93 -17.41
N ALA A 91 8.62 -6.00 -17.54
CA ALA A 91 9.47 -4.82 -17.63
C ALA A 91 9.16 -3.92 -18.83
N CYS A 92 8.69 -4.47 -19.95
CA CYS A 92 8.35 -3.68 -21.12
C CYS A 92 7.18 -2.71 -20.90
N LEU A 93 6.38 -2.90 -19.86
CA LEU A 93 5.29 -2.00 -19.49
C LEU A 93 5.67 -0.99 -18.40
N ASP A 94 6.90 -1.00 -17.91
CA ASP A 94 7.35 -0.07 -16.86
C ASP A 94 7.44 1.38 -17.36
N GLN A 95 7.53 1.58 -18.68
CA GLN A 95 7.71 2.91 -19.28
C GLN A 95 6.75 3.12 -20.44
N HIS A 96 6.29 4.35 -20.60
CA HIS A 96 5.49 4.80 -21.72
C HIS A 96 6.11 6.05 -22.37
N PRO A 97 6.32 6.04 -23.70
CA PRO A 97 6.04 4.96 -24.65
C PRO A 97 6.89 3.72 -24.37
N ILE A 98 6.39 2.56 -24.78
CA ILE A 98 7.08 1.28 -24.57
C ILE A 98 8.43 1.31 -25.31
N PRO A 99 9.56 1.11 -24.62
CA PRO A 99 10.89 1.27 -25.22
C PRO A 99 11.32 0.12 -26.12
N CYS A 100 10.62 -1.00 -26.08
CA CYS A 100 10.95 -2.18 -26.88
C CYS A 100 10.73 -1.92 -28.38
N PRO A 101 11.77 -2.07 -29.24
CA PRO A 101 11.63 -1.85 -30.67
C PRO A 101 10.70 -2.83 -31.37
N ARG A 102 10.39 -3.95 -30.72
CA ARG A 102 9.48 -4.99 -31.25
C ARG A 102 8.03 -4.81 -30.80
N CYS A 103 7.70 -3.77 -30.06
CA CYS A 103 6.35 -3.62 -29.47
C CYS A 103 5.24 -3.60 -30.53
N GLY A 104 5.48 -3.05 -31.71
CA GLY A 104 4.51 -3.01 -32.80
C GLY A 104 4.19 -4.38 -33.42
N GLU A 105 5.05 -5.38 -33.23
CA GLU A 105 4.90 -6.73 -33.79
C GLU A 105 4.79 -7.81 -32.69
N CYS A 106 4.82 -7.41 -31.44
CA CYS A 106 4.84 -8.35 -30.32
C CYS A 106 3.47 -8.98 -30.10
N ALA A 107 3.36 -10.25 -30.44
CA ALA A 107 2.09 -11.01 -30.32
C ALA A 107 1.62 -11.18 -28.87
N THR A 108 2.53 -11.11 -27.88
CA THR A 108 2.18 -11.26 -26.46
C THR A 108 1.91 -9.94 -25.75
N LEU A 109 2.27 -8.81 -26.33
CA LEU A 109 2.09 -7.49 -25.69
C LEU A 109 0.63 -7.22 -25.31
N PRO A 110 -0.37 -7.42 -26.16
CA PRO A 110 -1.77 -7.16 -25.78
C PRO A 110 -2.23 -8.00 -24.58
N MET A 111 -1.72 -9.22 -24.46
CA MET A 111 -2.00 -10.08 -23.29
C MET A 111 -1.41 -9.48 -22.01
N TRP A 112 -0.16 -9.01 -22.05
CA TRP A 112 0.47 -8.37 -20.87
C TRP A 112 -0.21 -7.07 -20.50
N GLU A 113 -0.61 -6.27 -21.46
CA GLU A 113 -1.40 -5.04 -21.22
C GLU A 113 -2.76 -5.37 -20.59
N GLY A 114 -3.39 -6.45 -21.04
CA GLY A 114 -4.63 -6.94 -20.43
C GLY A 114 -4.45 -7.38 -18.99
N LEU A 115 -3.36 -8.09 -18.69
CA LEU A 115 -3.04 -8.52 -17.33
C LEU A 115 -2.77 -7.31 -16.41
N GLU A 116 -1.99 -6.33 -16.87
CA GLU A 116 -1.76 -5.09 -16.12
C GLU A 116 -3.08 -4.38 -15.79
N ARG A 117 -3.98 -4.31 -16.76
CA ARG A 117 -5.30 -3.69 -16.57
C ARG A 117 -6.10 -4.41 -15.49
N VAL A 118 -6.10 -5.74 -15.49
CA VAL A 118 -6.79 -6.54 -14.46
C VAL A 118 -6.18 -6.31 -13.08
N ILE A 119 -4.85 -6.31 -12.98
CA ILE A 119 -4.14 -6.05 -11.72
C ILE A 119 -4.49 -4.66 -11.19
N CYS A 120 -4.36 -3.64 -12.03
CA CYS A 120 -4.64 -2.25 -11.63
C CYS A 120 -6.11 -2.07 -11.24
N ASN A 121 -7.05 -2.55 -12.03
CA ASN A 121 -8.48 -2.43 -11.72
C ASN A 121 -8.84 -3.12 -10.41
N TYR A 122 -8.29 -4.31 -10.17
CA TYR A 122 -8.52 -5.04 -8.93
C TYR A 122 -8.00 -4.27 -7.72
N LEU A 123 -6.75 -3.82 -7.75
CA LEU A 123 -6.11 -3.14 -6.62
C LEU A 123 -6.65 -1.71 -6.41
N ASP A 124 -7.06 -1.03 -7.48
CA ASP A 124 -7.68 0.30 -7.39
C ASP A 124 -9.15 0.24 -6.93
N GLY A 125 -9.77 -0.93 -7.03
CA GLY A 125 -11.12 -1.17 -6.54
C GLY A 125 -11.20 -1.52 -5.05
N ILE A 126 -10.07 -1.69 -4.36
CA ILE A 126 -10.03 -2.04 -2.94
C ILE A 126 -9.48 -0.85 -2.16
N THR A 127 -10.25 -0.36 -1.19
CA THR A 127 -9.84 0.74 -0.31
C THR A 127 -9.27 0.22 1.02
N LEU A 128 -8.57 1.08 1.76
CA LEU A 128 -8.20 0.76 3.15
C LEU A 128 -9.43 0.48 4.00
N GLN A 129 -10.53 1.19 3.76
CA GLN A 129 -11.78 0.95 4.48
C GLN A 129 -12.30 -0.46 4.24
N ASP A 130 -12.26 -0.94 3.00
CA ASP A 130 -12.65 -2.32 2.68
C ASP A 130 -11.82 -3.34 3.46
N LEU A 131 -10.51 -3.12 3.55
CA LEU A 131 -9.62 -4.01 4.30
C LEU A 131 -9.89 -3.98 5.81
N LEU A 132 -10.21 -2.80 6.36
CA LEU A 132 -10.60 -2.67 7.77
C LEU A 132 -11.88 -3.43 8.07
N GLU A 133 -12.87 -3.33 7.18
CA GLU A 133 -14.14 -4.06 7.32
C GLU A 133 -13.92 -5.57 7.25
N GLN A 134 -13.08 -6.04 6.35
CA GLN A 134 -12.69 -7.45 6.26
C GLN A 134 -11.96 -7.93 7.52
N GLN A 135 -11.07 -7.10 8.06
CA GLN A 135 -10.36 -7.41 9.31
C GLN A 135 -11.32 -7.57 10.47
N THR A 136 -12.28 -6.64 10.60
CA THR A 136 -13.30 -6.68 11.63
C THR A 136 -14.20 -7.90 11.48
N ALA A 137 -14.63 -8.23 10.28
CA ALA A 137 -15.45 -9.40 9.99
C ALA A 137 -14.71 -10.70 10.32
N ARG A 138 -13.41 -10.81 10.04
CA ARG A 138 -12.60 -11.97 10.39
C ARG A 138 -12.48 -12.15 11.91
N ALA A 139 -12.22 -11.05 12.62
CA ALA A 139 -12.14 -11.08 14.08
C ALA A 139 -13.47 -11.51 14.71
N ALA A 140 -14.60 -11.05 14.19
CA ALA A 140 -15.92 -11.47 14.65
C ALA A 140 -16.18 -12.97 14.42
N ASN A 141 -15.75 -13.50 13.27
CA ASN A 141 -15.89 -14.92 12.94
C ASN A 141 -15.03 -15.82 13.84
N ASP A 142 -13.87 -15.35 14.29
CA ASP A 142 -12.99 -16.11 15.20
C ASP A 142 -13.61 -16.30 16.59
N TYR A 143 -14.63 -15.53 16.97
CA TYR A 143 -15.37 -15.64 18.23
C TYR A 143 -16.65 -16.47 18.13
N VAL A 144 -17.03 -16.89 16.92
CA VAL A 144 -18.20 -17.76 16.71
C VAL A 144 -17.73 -19.22 16.71
N ILE A 145 -17.98 -19.88 17.81
CA ILE A 145 -17.72 -21.32 17.94
C ILE A 145 -19.00 -22.10 17.62
#